data_2c39fdb87a1406b8cdcd101f79d911c9
#
_entry.id   2c39fdb87a1406b8cdcd101f79d911c9
#
_cell.length_a   1.000
_cell.length_b   1.000
_cell.length_c   1.000
_cell.angle_alpha   90.00
_cell.angle_beta   90.00
_cell.angle_gamma   90.00
#
_symmetry.space_group_name_H-M   'P 1'
#
loop_
_entity.id
_entity.type
_entity.pdbx_description
1 polymer ?
#
loop_
_entity_poly.entity_id
_entity_poly.type
_entity_poly.pdbx_seq_one_letter_code
_entity_poly.pdbx_strand_id
1 'polypeptide(L)'
;MTADTRPLHSGSRRLVRRTLLLFLCLILTLSAATLPAYAEDAPASSDVGVVLLLNLENNLVLYEKEADTPVYPSSSVKIMMGLLACRSLATRLNETVTVSSAMVAGITGRSLHLADGETLTVRDLLYAAICGGYNDAAAVVACLSSGSVAAFVEDMNEEAARLGMTHTNYTNPTGLHDPAMSTTARDLSIIAREAYGNELYMLISSARTYTVPATNVSEARLFTNRNSLISDSSQNYYNGYCAGMNAGMTDEGGWCVVTVCERNGASNLCIILRGLDVASGELIPAYVQANRLLSWANRNYGYRTVLSAGETLDTLRVGMTGISKSKADVVPSEDLKIYLPTDLDVEGQLVYDLVLDDEGLTAPLTAGDNVGTVTVSYHGSIVGKAPLTVTEDFKRNGFLNALGLFKGYLMGRSFWLAIPIFAIMLLPYLYATGSSRGRYGLRTVQRRKRIRYIKRHF
;
A
#
# COMPACT_ATOMS: atom_id res chain seq x y z
N MET A 1 91.40 31.31 11.12
CA MET A 1 90.01 31.77 10.73
C MET A 1 89.32 30.57 10.14
N THR A 2 88.61 29.82 10.92
CA THR A 2 87.80 28.65 10.52
C THR A 2 86.32 28.99 10.82
N ALA A 3 85.50 29.05 9.79
CA ALA A 3 84.07 29.37 9.87
C ALA A 3 83.32 28.12 10.32
N ASP A 4 82.56 28.27 11.39
CA ASP A 4 81.68 27.30 12.00
C ASP A 4 80.32 27.29 11.24
N THR A 5 80.05 26.25 10.43
CA THR A 5 78.76 26.03 9.78
C THR A 5 77.97 25.03 10.57
N ARG A 6 77.10 25.50 11.45
CA ARG A 6 76.12 24.62 12.13
C ARG A 6 74.91 24.33 11.22
N PRO A 7 74.44 23.07 11.12
CA PRO A 7 73.25 22.75 10.33
C PRO A 7 71.98 22.99 11.17
N LEU A 8 71.27 24.03 10.87
CA LEU A 8 69.88 24.25 11.28
C LEU A 8 68.98 23.44 10.38
N HIS A 9 68.45 22.28 10.79
CA HIS A 9 67.29 21.64 10.16
C HIS A 9 66.90 20.26 10.71
N SER A 10 67.03 19.93 12.00
CA SER A 10 66.48 18.66 12.52
C SER A 10 65.09 18.78 13.19
N GLY A 11 64.71 19.99 13.62
CA GLY A 11 63.43 20.21 14.32
C GLY A 11 62.20 20.28 13.41
N SER A 12 62.35 20.93 12.25
CA SER A 12 61.18 21.13 11.33
C SER A 12 60.73 19.84 10.67
N ARG A 13 61.65 18.92 10.33
CA ARG A 13 61.29 17.61 9.75
C ARG A 13 60.54 16.70 10.74
N ARG A 14 60.85 16.79 12.05
CA ARG A 14 60.14 16.03 13.09
C ARG A 14 58.76 16.61 13.36
N LEU A 15 58.58 17.90 13.29
CA LEU A 15 57.25 18.54 13.45
C LEU A 15 56.34 18.22 12.28
N VAL A 16 56.83 18.36 11.03
CA VAL A 16 56.06 18.01 9.83
C VAL A 16 55.68 16.53 9.81
N ARG A 17 56.56 15.62 10.24
CA ARG A 17 56.26 14.18 10.32
C ARG A 17 55.24 13.87 11.41
N ARG A 18 55.20 14.58 12.54
CA ARG A 18 54.19 14.44 13.59
C ARG A 18 52.84 14.99 13.17
N THR A 19 52.78 16.12 12.49
CA THR A 19 51.54 16.68 11.95
C THR A 19 50.94 15.80 10.84
N LEU A 20 51.80 15.23 9.97
CA LEU A 20 51.34 14.27 8.93
C LEU A 20 50.79 12.98 9.54
N LEU A 21 51.43 12.44 10.60
CA LEU A 21 50.97 11.27 11.33
C LEU A 21 49.64 11.54 12.05
N LEU A 22 49.46 12.71 12.67
CA LEU A 22 48.22 13.11 13.31
C LEU A 22 47.07 13.28 12.29
N PHE A 23 47.39 13.86 11.13
CA PHE A 23 46.43 14.00 10.04
C PHE A 23 46.02 12.66 9.42
N LEU A 24 46.98 11.73 9.27
CA LEU A 24 46.74 10.37 8.80
C LEU A 24 45.90 9.56 9.82
N CYS A 25 46.17 9.71 11.13
CA CYS A 25 45.36 9.12 12.19
C CYS A 25 43.95 9.71 12.21
N LEU A 26 43.81 11.02 12.00
CA LEU A 26 42.49 11.69 11.91
C LEU A 26 41.67 11.22 10.70
N ILE A 27 42.31 11.05 9.54
CA ILE A 27 41.68 10.49 8.33
C ILE A 27 41.29 9.03 8.56
N LEU A 28 42.14 8.22 9.20
CA LEU A 28 41.80 6.83 9.52
C LEU A 28 40.71 6.69 10.57
N THR A 29 40.60 7.62 11.53
CA THR A 29 39.50 7.62 12.49
C THR A 29 38.20 8.18 11.88
N LEU A 30 38.25 9.13 10.94
CA LEU A 30 37.08 9.57 10.20
C LEU A 30 36.56 8.53 9.20
N SER A 31 37.46 7.77 8.55
CA SER A 31 37.07 6.68 7.65
C SER A 31 36.54 5.43 8.39
N ALA A 32 36.86 5.26 9.67
CA ALA A 32 36.28 4.21 10.50
C ALA A 32 34.87 4.54 11.01
N ALA A 33 34.42 5.80 10.86
CA ALA A 33 33.11 6.24 11.34
C ALA A 33 31.96 6.04 10.32
N THR A 34 32.24 5.57 9.11
CA THR A 34 31.24 5.21 8.11
C THR A 34 31.33 3.74 7.75
N LEU A 35 31.19 2.88 8.75
CA LEU A 35 30.73 1.52 8.47
C LEU A 35 29.29 1.68 7.95
N PRO A 36 28.96 1.12 6.78
CA PRO A 36 27.56 1.04 6.40
C PRO A 36 26.84 0.34 7.54
N ALA A 37 25.81 1.00 8.10
CA ALA A 37 24.93 0.35 9.04
C ALA A 37 24.23 -0.74 8.22
N TYR A 38 24.73 -1.98 8.30
CA TYR A 38 23.99 -3.11 7.78
C TYR A 38 22.67 -3.13 8.52
N ALA A 39 21.55 -3.24 7.79
CA ALA A 39 20.25 -3.42 8.41
C ALA A 39 20.35 -4.60 9.38
N GLU A 40 20.01 -4.35 10.63
CA GLU A 40 19.95 -5.38 11.65
C GLU A 40 18.93 -6.43 11.21
N ASP A 41 19.28 -7.71 11.19
CA ASP A 41 18.32 -8.78 10.91
C ASP A 41 17.10 -8.69 11.83
N ALA A 42 15.94 -8.98 11.27
CA ALA A 42 14.72 -8.97 12.07
C ALA A 42 14.78 -9.97 13.24
N PRO A 43 14.42 -9.55 14.45
CA PRO A 43 14.53 -10.41 15.64
C PRO A 43 13.51 -11.55 15.55
N ALA A 44 13.99 -12.75 15.17
CA ALA A 44 13.19 -13.96 15.18
C ALA A 44 13.03 -14.54 16.60
N SER A 45 11.91 -15.22 16.86
CA SER A 45 11.68 -15.98 18.08
C SER A 45 11.09 -17.35 17.77
N SER A 46 11.52 -18.38 18.51
CA SER A 46 10.91 -19.72 18.49
C SER A 46 9.59 -19.79 19.25
N ASP A 47 9.37 -18.84 20.17
CA ASP A 47 8.25 -18.85 21.14
C ASP A 47 6.95 -18.33 20.57
N VAL A 48 6.96 -17.94 19.27
CA VAL A 48 5.78 -17.56 18.50
C VAL A 48 5.73 -18.33 17.18
N GLY A 49 4.56 -18.89 16.85
CA GLY A 49 4.39 -19.74 15.68
C GLY A 49 4.24 -18.95 14.39
N VAL A 50 3.44 -17.89 14.42
CA VAL A 50 3.06 -17.12 13.23
C VAL A 50 3.26 -15.63 13.48
N VAL A 51 3.89 -14.95 12.54
CA VAL A 51 4.15 -13.51 12.60
C VAL A 51 3.90 -12.86 11.24
N LEU A 52 3.28 -11.69 11.26
CA LEU A 52 3.26 -10.78 10.12
C LEU A 52 3.44 -9.35 10.61
N LEU A 53 4.44 -8.67 10.10
CA LEU A 53 4.67 -7.24 10.31
C LEU A 53 4.64 -6.55 8.95
N LEU A 54 3.76 -5.59 8.78
CA LEU A 54 3.63 -4.84 7.53
C LEU A 54 3.36 -3.36 7.78
N ASN A 55 3.74 -2.54 6.81
CA ASN A 55 3.39 -1.13 6.78
C ASN A 55 2.00 -0.94 6.16
N LEU A 56 1.14 -0.14 6.81
CA LEU A 56 -0.26 0.05 6.39
C LEU A 56 -0.40 1.00 5.19
N GLU A 57 0.54 1.92 4.99
CA GLU A 57 0.48 2.93 3.93
C GLU A 57 0.78 2.32 2.54
N ASN A 58 1.80 1.46 2.45
CA ASN A 58 2.23 0.90 1.17
C ASN A 58 2.13 -0.63 1.07
N ASN A 59 1.58 -1.30 2.09
CA ASN A 59 1.44 -2.76 2.18
C ASN A 59 2.76 -3.55 2.15
N LEU A 60 3.89 -2.87 2.37
CA LEU A 60 5.17 -3.54 2.40
C LEU A 60 5.25 -4.48 3.60
N VAL A 61 5.50 -5.76 3.33
CA VAL A 61 5.79 -6.75 4.38
C VAL A 61 7.23 -6.51 4.86
N LEU A 62 7.38 -6.18 6.12
CA LEU A 62 8.67 -5.90 6.75
C LEU A 62 9.29 -7.18 7.32
N TYR A 63 8.45 -8.05 7.87
CA TYR A 63 8.85 -9.37 8.38
C TYR A 63 7.65 -10.32 8.38
N GLU A 64 7.88 -11.57 8.00
CA GLU A 64 6.88 -12.63 8.10
C GLU A 64 7.50 -13.97 8.52
N LYS A 65 6.71 -14.76 9.23
CA LYS A 65 6.99 -16.14 9.60
C LYS A 65 5.69 -16.90 9.56
N GLU A 66 5.60 -17.91 8.69
CA GLU A 66 4.41 -18.78 8.57
C GLU A 66 3.10 -18.00 8.35
N ALA A 67 3.14 -16.82 7.69
CA ALA A 67 2.02 -15.89 7.62
C ALA A 67 0.78 -16.46 6.90
N ASP A 68 0.95 -17.45 6.03
CA ASP A 68 -0.10 -18.12 5.26
C ASP A 68 -0.51 -19.47 5.87
N THR A 69 0.09 -19.87 7.01
CA THR A 69 -0.27 -21.12 7.69
C THR A 69 -1.62 -20.96 8.40
N PRO A 70 -2.63 -21.84 8.12
CA PRO A 70 -3.89 -21.82 8.84
C PRO A 70 -3.70 -22.15 10.32
N VAL A 71 -4.32 -21.32 11.17
CA VAL A 71 -4.26 -21.46 12.64
C VAL A 71 -5.62 -21.17 13.27
N TYR A 72 -5.82 -21.59 14.50
CA TYR A 72 -6.96 -21.13 15.29
C TYR A 72 -6.79 -19.65 15.65
N PRO A 73 -7.79 -18.80 15.34
CA PRO A 73 -7.64 -17.35 15.51
C PRO A 73 -7.61 -16.87 16.95
N SER A 74 -8.07 -17.69 17.92
CA SER A 74 -8.19 -17.27 19.33
C SER A 74 -9.00 -15.97 19.44
N SER A 75 -8.63 -15.06 20.33
CA SER A 75 -9.34 -13.78 20.52
C SER A 75 -9.31 -12.84 19.33
N SER A 76 -8.44 -13.06 18.32
CA SER A 76 -8.34 -12.15 17.16
C SER A 76 -9.62 -12.09 16.31
N VAL A 77 -10.52 -13.07 16.46
CA VAL A 77 -11.90 -13.05 15.91
C VAL A 77 -12.64 -11.76 16.26
N LYS A 78 -12.35 -11.19 17.45
CA LYS A 78 -13.01 -9.97 17.92
C LYS A 78 -12.68 -8.73 17.08
N ILE A 79 -11.71 -8.80 16.17
CA ILE A 79 -11.44 -7.72 15.22
C ILE A 79 -12.57 -7.68 14.19
N MET A 80 -12.91 -8.81 13.56
CA MET A 80 -14.05 -8.92 12.64
C MET A 80 -15.35 -8.58 13.38
N MET A 81 -15.61 -9.23 14.50
CA MET A 81 -16.79 -8.97 15.34
C MET A 81 -16.94 -7.48 15.66
N GLY A 82 -15.88 -6.86 16.16
CA GLY A 82 -15.91 -5.45 16.57
C GLY A 82 -16.10 -4.49 15.41
N LEU A 83 -15.47 -4.76 14.26
CA LEU A 83 -15.66 -3.94 13.07
C LEU A 83 -17.10 -3.96 12.56
N LEU A 84 -17.69 -5.14 12.41
CA LEU A 84 -19.10 -5.28 11.97
C LEU A 84 -20.07 -4.65 12.97
N ALA A 85 -19.83 -4.86 14.26
CA ALA A 85 -20.63 -4.26 15.31
C ALA A 85 -20.53 -2.73 15.32
N CYS A 86 -19.31 -2.17 15.17
CA CYS A 86 -19.13 -0.72 15.08
C CYS A 86 -19.84 -0.14 13.84
N ARG A 87 -19.80 -0.84 12.69
CA ARG A 87 -20.52 -0.40 11.48
C ARG A 87 -22.04 -0.42 11.65
N SER A 88 -22.60 -1.48 12.23
CA SER A 88 -24.05 -1.64 12.38
C SER A 88 -24.65 -0.81 13.53
N LEU A 89 -23.91 -0.58 14.60
CA LEU A 89 -24.40 0.03 15.84
C LEU A 89 -23.93 1.48 16.06
N ALA A 90 -23.19 2.10 15.11
CA ALA A 90 -22.60 3.44 15.28
C ALA A 90 -23.65 4.53 15.66
N THR A 91 -24.86 4.45 15.12
CA THR A 91 -25.94 5.43 15.40
C THR A 91 -26.74 5.13 16.66
N ARG A 92 -26.53 3.96 17.30
CA ARG A 92 -27.29 3.43 18.42
C ARG A 92 -26.53 3.45 19.75
N LEU A 93 -25.36 4.09 19.82
CA LEU A 93 -24.44 4.02 20.98
C LEU A 93 -25.08 4.35 22.33
N ASN A 94 -26.04 5.26 22.36
CA ASN A 94 -26.73 5.70 23.59
C ASN A 94 -28.06 4.94 23.85
N GLU A 95 -28.40 3.98 22.99
CA GLU A 95 -29.56 3.12 23.17
C GLU A 95 -29.31 2.17 24.36
N THR A 96 -30.32 2.03 25.21
CA THR A 96 -30.30 1.09 26.34
C THR A 96 -30.83 -0.27 25.87
N VAL A 97 -30.09 -1.30 26.20
CA VAL A 97 -30.38 -2.69 25.85
C VAL A 97 -30.64 -3.47 27.13
N THR A 98 -31.65 -4.32 27.11
CA THR A 98 -31.88 -5.32 28.18
C THR A 98 -31.29 -6.65 27.74
N VAL A 99 -30.34 -7.16 28.52
CA VAL A 99 -29.73 -8.47 28.27
C VAL A 99 -30.75 -9.56 28.61
N SER A 100 -30.89 -10.56 27.71
CA SER A 100 -31.64 -11.77 28.04
C SER A 100 -30.69 -12.94 28.23
N SER A 101 -31.04 -13.88 29.10
CA SER A 101 -30.26 -15.12 29.30
C SER A 101 -30.03 -15.90 28.02
N ALA A 102 -30.94 -15.81 27.03
CA ALA A 102 -30.78 -16.43 25.73
C ALA A 102 -29.61 -15.86 24.90
N MET A 103 -29.28 -14.57 25.05
CA MET A 103 -28.15 -13.94 24.34
C MET A 103 -26.79 -14.43 24.82
N VAL A 104 -26.68 -14.85 26.08
CA VAL A 104 -25.42 -15.24 26.73
C VAL A 104 -25.38 -16.74 27.04
N ALA A 105 -26.38 -17.50 26.58
CA ALA A 105 -26.48 -18.93 26.87
C ALA A 105 -25.29 -19.70 26.27
N GLY A 106 -24.64 -20.53 27.10
CA GLY A 106 -23.50 -21.35 26.67
C GLY A 106 -22.20 -20.62 26.46
N ILE A 107 -22.15 -19.30 26.69
CA ILE A 107 -20.92 -18.51 26.58
C ILE A 107 -20.03 -18.79 27.77
N THR A 108 -18.77 -19.14 27.51
CA THR A 108 -17.75 -19.46 28.51
C THR A 108 -16.52 -18.54 28.38
N GLY A 109 -15.52 -18.76 29.23
CA GLY A 109 -14.27 -18.02 29.24
C GLY A 109 -14.42 -16.63 29.85
N ARG A 110 -13.75 -15.61 29.32
CA ARG A 110 -13.76 -14.25 29.90
C ARG A 110 -15.14 -13.62 29.79
N SER A 111 -15.73 -13.28 30.95
CA SER A 111 -17.10 -12.79 31.07
C SER A 111 -17.17 -11.51 31.92
N LEU A 112 -18.01 -10.55 31.52
CA LEU A 112 -18.41 -9.40 32.33
C LEU A 112 -19.48 -9.79 33.38
N HIS A 113 -19.97 -11.04 33.33
CA HIS A 113 -21.05 -11.59 34.11
C HIS A 113 -22.37 -10.84 33.95
N LEU A 114 -22.73 -10.63 32.63
CA LEU A 114 -23.99 -10.00 32.31
C LEU A 114 -25.17 -10.87 32.78
N ALA A 115 -26.09 -10.26 33.53
CA ALA A 115 -27.24 -10.95 34.10
C ALA A 115 -28.51 -10.82 33.27
N ASP A 116 -29.41 -11.77 33.37
CA ASP A 116 -30.74 -11.67 32.77
C ASP A 116 -31.49 -10.43 33.29
N GLY A 117 -32.08 -9.65 32.40
CA GLY A 117 -32.74 -8.38 32.74
C GLY A 117 -31.78 -7.21 33.04
N GLU A 118 -30.47 -7.38 32.93
CA GLU A 118 -29.54 -6.27 33.08
C GLU A 118 -29.64 -5.27 31.94
N THR A 119 -29.59 -3.97 32.26
CA THR A 119 -29.69 -2.90 31.27
C THR A 119 -28.37 -2.13 31.16
N LEU A 120 -27.83 -2.07 29.95
CA LEU A 120 -26.61 -1.34 29.61
C LEU A 120 -26.82 -0.55 28.30
N THR A 121 -25.95 0.42 28.04
CA THR A 121 -25.93 1.06 26.72
C THR A 121 -25.19 0.20 25.68
N VAL A 122 -25.51 0.37 24.40
CA VAL A 122 -24.78 -0.24 23.30
C VAL A 122 -23.29 0.13 23.39
N ARG A 123 -22.96 1.36 23.78
CA ARG A 123 -21.58 1.82 24.02
C ARG A 123 -20.88 0.96 25.06
N ASP A 124 -21.51 0.73 26.21
CA ASP A 124 -20.91 -0.08 27.29
C ASP A 124 -20.62 -1.50 26.83
N LEU A 125 -21.55 -2.09 26.07
CA LEU A 125 -21.39 -3.44 25.48
C LEU A 125 -20.25 -3.50 24.45
N LEU A 126 -20.12 -2.49 23.57
CA LEU A 126 -19.02 -2.42 22.60
C LEU A 126 -17.67 -2.29 23.32
N TYR A 127 -17.54 -1.43 24.33
CA TYR A 127 -16.31 -1.32 25.10
C TYR A 127 -15.99 -2.62 25.85
N ALA A 128 -16.99 -3.27 26.44
CA ALA A 128 -16.80 -4.55 27.11
C ALA A 128 -16.32 -5.65 26.13
N ALA A 129 -16.93 -5.73 24.94
CA ALA A 129 -16.59 -6.74 23.93
C ALA A 129 -15.21 -6.50 23.29
N ILE A 130 -14.90 -5.26 22.91
CA ILE A 130 -13.71 -4.92 22.11
C ILE A 130 -12.51 -4.60 23.01
N CYS A 131 -12.64 -3.62 23.92
CA CYS A 131 -11.58 -3.20 24.84
C CYS A 131 -11.34 -4.25 25.94
N GLY A 132 -12.42 -4.68 26.61
CA GLY A 132 -12.36 -5.65 27.71
C GLY A 132 -12.16 -7.09 27.24
N GLY A 133 -12.55 -7.41 26.01
CA GLY A 133 -12.44 -8.74 25.44
C GLY A 133 -13.44 -9.76 26.04
N TYR A 134 -14.57 -9.30 26.60
CA TYR A 134 -15.56 -10.13 27.25
C TYR A 134 -16.45 -10.87 26.25
N ASN A 135 -16.60 -12.18 26.44
CA ASN A 135 -17.29 -13.06 25.48
C ASN A 135 -18.81 -12.90 25.53
N ASP A 136 -19.38 -12.74 26.73
CA ASP A 136 -20.81 -12.48 26.94
C ASP A 136 -21.24 -11.16 26.29
N ALA A 137 -20.46 -10.09 26.46
CA ALA A 137 -20.70 -8.83 25.78
C ALA A 137 -20.60 -8.97 24.25
N ALA A 138 -19.63 -9.75 23.73
CA ALA A 138 -19.49 -10.03 22.29
C ALA A 138 -20.73 -10.77 21.74
N ALA A 139 -21.29 -11.71 22.49
CA ALA A 139 -22.51 -12.42 22.08
C ALA A 139 -23.73 -11.51 22.06
N VAL A 140 -23.89 -10.63 23.07
CA VAL A 140 -24.97 -9.64 23.10
C VAL A 140 -24.85 -8.66 21.92
N VAL A 141 -23.64 -8.15 21.66
CA VAL A 141 -23.36 -7.26 20.53
C VAL A 141 -23.68 -7.93 19.20
N ALA A 142 -23.35 -9.21 19.03
CA ALA A 142 -23.69 -9.97 17.84
C ALA A 142 -25.21 -10.08 17.64
N CYS A 143 -25.97 -10.39 18.72
CA CYS A 143 -27.42 -10.41 18.67
C CYS A 143 -28.03 -9.04 18.31
N LEU A 144 -27.47 -7.94 18.82
CA LEU A 144 -27.94 -6.58 18.52
C LEU A 144 -27.66 -6.17 17.06
N SER A 145 -26.58 -6.66 16.49
CA SER A 145 -26.16 -6.36 15.12
C SER A 145 -27.01 -7.08 14.08
N SER A 146 -27.31 -8.39 14.29
CA SER A 146 -27.86 -9.26 13.26
C SER A 146 -29.05 -10.09 13.74
N GLY A 147 -29.57 -9.81 14.96
CA GLY A 147 -30.72 -10.51 15.54
C GLY A 147 -30.40 -11.80 16.26
N SER A 148 -29.32 -12.48 15.92
CA SER A 148 -28.81 -13.69 16.60
C SER A 148 -27.31 -13.86 16.41
N VAL A 149 -26.68 -14.65 17.29
CA VAL A 149 -25.26 -15.03 17.12
C VAL A 149 -25.04 -15.79 15.82
N ALA A 150 -25.96 -16.68 15.42
CA ALA A 150 -25.82 -17.45 14.19
C ALA A 150 -25.83 -16.56 12.93
N ALA A 151 -26.82 -15.64 12.83
CA ALA A 151 -26.87 -14.69 11.73
C ALA A 151 -25.63 -13.77 11.68
N PHE A 152 -25.12 -13.36 12.84
CA PHE A 152 -23.91 -12.56 12.89
C PHE A 152 -22.65 -13.31 12.41
N VAL A 153 -22.58 -14.63 12.69
CA VAL A 153 -21.50 -15.49 12.18
C VAL A 153 -21.59 -15.63 10.64
N GLU A 154 -22.80 -15.67 10.09
CA GLU A 154 -23.01 -15.63 8.63
C GLU A 154 -22.47 -14.32 8.08
N ASP A 155 -22.84 -13.16 8.66
CA ASP A 155 -22.31 -11.84 8.27
C ASP A 155 -20.78 -11.76 8.36
N MET A 156 -20.16 -12.36 9.40
CA MET A 156 -18.70 -12.42 9.53
C MET A 156 -18.05 -13.19 8.38
N ASN A 157 -18.61 -14.31 7.97
CA ASN A 157 -18.08 -15.11 6.87
C ASN A 157 -18.38 -14.49 5.49
N GLU A 158 -19.52 -13.84 5.32
CA GLU A 158 -19.82 -13.04 4.11
C GLU A 158 -18.81 -11.88 3.94
N GLU A 159 -18.51 -11.17 5.03
CA GLU A 159 -17.51 -10.09 5.00
C GLU A 159 -16.10 -10.65 4.73
N ALA A 160 -15.72 -11.79 5.32
CA ALA A 160 -14.46 -12.44 5.03
C ALA A 160 -14.34 -12.80 3.55
N ALA A 161 -15.39 -13.37 2.96
CA ALA A 161 -15.43 -13.71 1.53
C ALA A 161 -15.37 -12.44 0.65
N ARG A 162 -16.12 -11.39 1.02
CA ARG A 162 -16.09 -10.09 0.31
C ARG A 162 -14.70 -9.45 0.27
N LEU A 163 -13.96 -9.60 1.35
CA LEU A 163 -12.60 -9.07 1.49
C LEU A 163 -11.53 -9.98 0.88
N GLY A 164 -11.89 -11.18 0.43
CA GLY A 164 -10.95 -12.15 -0.14
C GLY A 164 -10.13 -12.92 0.89
N MET A 165 -10.61 -13.06 2.13
CA MET A 165 -9.99 -13.84 3.21
C MET A 165 -10.26 -15.34 3.00
N THR A 166 -9.59 -15.93 2.00
CA THR A 166 -9.92 -17.28 1.48
C THR A 166 -9.55 -18.43 2.41
N HIS A 167 -8.75 -18.19 3.44
CA HIS A 167 -8.32 -19.20 4.42
C HIS A 167 -8.97 -18.96 5.79
N THR A 168 -10.04 -18.16 5.84
CA THR A 168 -10.71 -17.80 7.08
C THR A 168 -12.12 -18.35 7.13
N ASN A 169 -12.46 -18.98 8.25
CA ASN A 169 -13.80 -19.44 8.58
C ASN A 169 -14.11 -19.14 10.04
N TYR A 170 -15.16 -18.40 10.29
CA TYR A 170 -15.65 -18.06 11.62
C TYR A 170 -16.82 -18.94 12.01
N THR A 171 -16.83 -19.40 13.28
CA THR A 171 -17.92 -20.23 13.85
C THR A 171 -18.60 -19.56 15.05
N ASN A 172 -17.96 -18.56 15.64
CA ASN A 172 -18.50 -17.77 16.74
C ASN A 172 -17.83 -16.37 16.78
N PRO A 173 -18.46 -15.36 17.44
CA PRO A 173 -17.92 -14.01 17.52
C PRO A 173 -16.93 -13.81 18.68
N THR A 174 -16.70 -14.83 19.50
CA THR A 174 -15.91 -14.73 20.74
C THR A 174 -14.48 -15.18 20.61
N GLY A 175 -14.20 -16.06 19.63
CA GLY A 175 -12.91 -16.73 19.45
C GLY A 175 -12.68 -17.90 20.41
N LEU A 176 -13.73 -18.39 21.06
CA LEU A 176 -13.71 -19.69 21.73
C LEU A 176 -13.38 -20.78 20.72
N HIS A 177 -12.61 -21.77 21.16
CA HIS A 177 -12.15 -22.81 20.27
C HIS A 177 -13.29 -23.58 19.61
N ASP A 178 -13.15 -23.77 18.32
CA ASP A 178 -13.96 -24.64 17.49
C ASP A 178 -13.06 -25.24 16.40
N PRO A 179 -13.01 -26.56 16.20
CA PRO A 179 -12.15 -27.20 15.22
C PRO A 179 -12.38 -26.74 13.76
N ALA A 180 -13.59 -26.24 13.46
CA ALA A 180 -13.90 -25.71 12.11
C ALA A 180 -13.47 -24.24 11.92
N MET A 181 -13.08 -23.55 13.00
CA MET A 181 -12.63 -22.17 12.94
C MET A 181 -11.16 -22.08 12.53
N SER A 182 -10.85 -21.24 11.52
CA SER A 182 -9.48 -21.04 11.06
C SER A 182 -9.27 -19.63 10.52
N THR A 183 -8.01 -19.18 10.50
CA THR A 183 -7.55 -17.99 9.82
C THR A 183 -6.05 -18.09 9.51
N THR A 184 -5.51 -17.12 8.76
CA THR A 184 -4.06 -16.92 8.58
C THR A 184 -3.69 -15.50 9.05
N ALA A 185 -2.41 -15.25 9.33
CA ALA A 185 -1.99 -13.88 9.65
C ALA A 185 -2.18 -12.94 8.45
N ARG A 186 -2.04 -13.46 7.24
CA ARG A 186 -2.30 -12.69 6.01
C ARG A 186 -3.76 -12.30 5.88
N ASP A 187 -4.70 -13.21 6.02
CA ASP A 187 -6.13 -12.90 6.02
C ASP A 187 -6.48 -11.94 7.17
N LEU A 188 -5.95 -12.18 8.37
CA LEU A 188 -6.19 -11.30 9.51
C LEU A 188 -5.66 -9.88 9.28
N SER A 189 -4.59 -9.70 8.48
CA SER A 189 -4.10 -8.38 8.12
C SER A 189 -5.08 -7.59 7.26
N ILE A 190 -5.88 -8.26 6.44
CA ILE A 190 -6.91 -7.63 5.60
C ILE A 190 -7.98 -7.00 6.48
N ILE A 191 -8.56 -7.79 7.40
CA ILE A 191 -9.60 -7.27 8.29
C ILE A 191 -9.05 -6.26 9.32
N ALA A 192 -7.81 -6.43 9.78
CA ALA A 192 -7.18 -5.48 10.68
C ALA A 192 -6.99 -4.10 10.02
N ARG A 193 -6.67 -4.06 8.74
CA ARG A 193 -6.61 -2.81 7.96
C ARG A 193 -7.97 -2.14 7.83
N GLU A 194 -9.01 -2.90 7.51
CA GLU A 194 -10.38 -2.38 7.47
C GLU A 194 -10.81 -1.80 8.82
N ALA A 195 -10.46 -2.50 9.91
CA ALA A 195 -10.74 -2.06 11.26
C ALA A 195 -9.94 -0.81 11.66
N TYR A 196 -8.68 -0.70 11.21
CA TYR A 196 -7.85 0.49 11.41
C TYR A 196 -8.46 1.73 10.73
N GLY A 197 -9.09 1.57 9.57
CA GLY A 197 -9.83 2.63 8.88
C GLY A 197 -11.17 3.02 9.54
N ASN A 198 -11.64 2.29 10.57
CA ASN A 198 -12.89 2.59 11.26
C ASN A 198 -12.63 3.36 12.56
N GLU A 199 -12.97 4.65 12.58
CA GLU A 199 -12.73 5.55 13.73
C GLU A 199 -13.35 5.05 15.03
N LEU A 200 -14.60 4.54 15.00
CA LEU A 200 -15.27 4.04 16.20
C LEU A 200 -14.59 2.80 16.75
N TYR A 201 -14.20 1.86 15.87
CA TYR A 201 -13.47 0.67 16.29
C TYR A 201 -12.12 1.06 16.91
N MET A 202 -11.35 1.93 16.30
CA MET A 202 -10.05 2.36 16.81
C MET A 202 -10.18 3.15 18.11
N LEU A 203 -11.18 4.00 18.24
CA LEU A 203 -11.48 4.70 19.51
C LEU A 203 -11.70 3.72 20.65
N ILE A 204 -12.52 2.68 20.43
CA ILE A 204 -12.85 1.69 21.47
C ILE A 204 -11.66 0.75 21.74
N SER A 205 -11.04 0.21 20.70
CA SER A 205 -9.96 -0.76 20.82
C SER A 205 -8.67 -0.16 21.38
N SER A 206 -8.49 1.17 21.27
CA SER A 206 -7.33 1.90 21.80
C SER A 206 -7.56 2.48 23.21
N ALA A 207 -8.77 2.36 23.74
CA ALA A 207 -9.04 2.82 25.11
C ALA A 207 -8.23 1.98 26.12
N ARG A 208 -7.49 2.63 27.02
CA ARG A 208 -6.67 1.92 28.03
C ARG A 208 -7.52 1.25 29.10
N THR A 209 -8.56 1.96 29.53
CA THR A 209 -9.52 1.51 30.54
C THR A 209 -10.91 1.96 30.15
N TYR A 210 -11.91 1.28 30.66
CA TYR A 210 -13.30 1.70 30.59
C TYR A 210 -14.05 1.32 31.83
N THR A 211 -15.00 2.16 32.23
CA THR A 211 -15.89 1.87 33.40
C THR A 211 -17.31 1.76 32.84
N VAL A 212 -17.88 0.57 32.92
CA VAL A 212 -19.34 0.38 32.79
C VAL A 212 -19.97 0.95 34.08
N PRO A 213 -20.89 1.94 33.96
CA PRO A 213 -21.59 2.49 35.11
C PRO A 213 -22.36 1.41 35.86
N ALA A 214 -22.76 1.71 37.09
CA ALA A 214 -23.69 0.84 37.83
C ALA A 214 -24.99 0.67 37.01
N THR A 215 -25.47 -0.57 36.97
CA THR A 215 -26.70 -0.94 36.25
C THR A 215 -27.83 -1.18 37.22
N ASN A 216 -28.97 -1.65 36.75
CA ASN A 216 -30.10 -2.05 37.62
C ASN A 216 -29.82 -3.28 38.50
N VAL A 217 -28.73 -4.04 38.18
CA VAL A 217 -28.41 -5.31 38.90
C VAL A 217 -26.95 -5.43 39.31
N SER A 218 -26.06 -4.54 38.85
CA SER A 218 -24.62 -4.63 39.13
C SER A 218 -24.04 -3.26 39.52
N GLU A 219 -23.04 -3.26 40.40
CA GLU A 219 -22.18 -2.11 40.67
C GLU A 219 -21.33 -1.74 39.43
N ALA A 220 -20.74 -0.55 39.44
CA ALA A 220 -19.86 -0.12 38.35
C ALA A 220 -18.66 -1.06 38.17
N ARG A 221 -18.32 -1.41 36.93
CA ARG A 221 -17.25 -2.35 36.59
C ARG A 221 -16.16 -1.66 35.76
N LEU A 222 -15.01 -1.44 36.43
CA LEU A 222 -13.81 -0.96 35.77
C LEU A 222 -13.04 -2.13 35.14
N PHE A 223 -12.61 -2.01 33.93
CA PHE A 223 -11.67 -2.95 33.30
C PHE A 223 -10.60 -2.24 32.51
N THR A 224 -9.49 -2.93 32.29
CA THR A 224 -8.38 -2.50 31.47
C THR A 224 -8.44 -3.18 30.12
N ASN A 225 -7.85 -2.53 29.12
CA ASN A 225 -7.72 -3.13 27.78
C ASN A 225 -6.99 -4.47 27.84
N ARG A 226 -7.46 -5.43 27.08
CA ARG A 226 -6.84 -6.75 27.00
C ARG A 226 -5.45 -6.72 26.36
N ASN A 227 -5.17 -5.75 25.49
CA ASN A 227 -3.85 -5.57 24.90
C ASN A 227 -2.91 -4.84 25.89
N SER A 228 -1.99 -5.60 26.51
CA SER A 228 -1.03 -5.07 27.47
C SER A 228 0.01 -4.12 26.85
N LEU A 229 0.16 -4.08 25.52
CA LEU A 229 1.01 -3.08 24.87
C LEU A 229 0.50 -1.66 25.06
N ILE A 230 -0.81 -1.47 25.32
CA ILE A 230 -1.44 -0.16 25.42
C ILE A 230 -2.07 0.12 26.79
N SER A 231 -2.38 -0.93 27.59
CA SER A 231 -3.23 -0.77 28.79
C SER A 231 -2.50 -0.25 30.01
N ASP A 232 -1.23 -0.64 30.22
CA ASP A 232 -0.53 -0.35 31.48
C ASP A 232 0.92 0.07 31.23
N SER A 233 1.21 1.35 31.56
CA SER A 233 2.55 1.92 31.42
C SER A 233 3.58 1.41 32.45
N SER A 234 3.13 0.74 33.52
CA SER A 234 4.00 0.14 34.54
C SER A 234 4.49 -1.26 34.15
N GLN A 235 3.90 -1.89 33.14
CA GLN A 235 4.27 -3.22 32.69
C GLN A 235 5.39 -3.24 31.67
N ASN A 236 6.13 -4.33 31.62
CA ASN A 236 7.28 -4.54 30.74
C ASN A 236 6.91 -4.58 29.21
N TYR A 237 5.61 -4.60 28.89
CA TYR A 237 5.12 -4.65 27.50
C TYR A 237 4.71 -3.29 26.96
N TYR A 238 4.44 -2.30 27.81
CA TYR A 238 3.88 -1.03 27.38
C TYR A 238 4.69 -0.37 26.28
N ASN A 239 3.99 0.03 25.22
CA ASN A 239 4.56 0.76 24.09
C ASN A 239 3.64 1.95 23.77
N GLY A 240 4.08 3.16 24.09
CA GLY A 240 3.28 4.38 23.93
C GLY A 240 2.96 4.76 22.49
N TYR A 241 3.55 4.07 21.52
CA TYR A 241 3.26 4.24 20.08
C TYR A 241 2.25 3.21 19.55
N CYS A 242 1.88 2.20 20.37
CA CYS A 242 0.88 1.21 19.98
C CYS A 242 -0.55 1.73 20.19
N ALA A 243 -1.44 1.37 19.25
CA ALA A 243 -2.86 1.63 19.28
C ALA A 243 -3.65 0.35 18.93
N GLY A 244 -4.77 0.09 19.64
CA GLY A 244 -5.60 -1.08 19.38
C GLY A 244 -4.79 -2.38 19.35
N MET A 245 -5.16 -3.43 18.73
CA MET A 245 -6.50 -3.70 18.19
C MET A 245 -7.15 -4.80 19.02
N ASN A 246 -6.40 -5.91 19.24
CA ASN A 246 -6.87 -7.05 20.04
C ASN A 246 -5.70 -7.87 20.59
N ALA A 247 -5.89 -8.48 21.73
CA ALA A 247 -5.01 -9.51 22.27
C ALA A 247 -5.79 -10.49 23.14
N GLY A 248 -5.30 -11.72 23.24
CA GLY A 248 -5.88 -12.74 24.10
C GLY A 248 -5.30 -14.11 23.83
N MET A 249 -5.87 -15.13 24.43
CA MET A 249 -5.38 -16.50 24.38
C MET A 249 -6.55 -17.49 24.47
N THR A 250 -6.39 -18.62 23.81
CA THR A 250 -7.09 -19.89 24.08
C THR A 250 -6.03 -20.99 24.19
N ASP A 251 -6.35 -22.08 24.87
CA ASP A 251 -5.39 -23.18 25.07
C ASP A 251 -4.92 -23.78 23.73
N GLU A 252 -5.83 -23.90 22.75
CA GLU A 252 -5.53 -24.47 21.45
C GLU A 252 -4.89 -23.48 20.48
N GLY A 253 -5.30 -22.20 20.52
CA GLY A 253 -4.82 -21.17 19.60
C GLY A 253 -3.57 -20.45 20.07
N GLY A 254 -3.22 -20.57 21.36
CA GLY A 254 -2.13 -19.83 21.98
C GLY A 254 -2.42 -18.32 22.09
N TRP A 255 -1.43 -17.55 22.48
CA TRP A 255 -1.50 -16.10 22.55
C TRP A 255 -1.59 -15.49 21.14
N CYS A 256 -2.54 -14.58 20.96
CA CYS A 256 -2.61 -13.68 19.82
C CYS A 256 -2.42 -12.23 20.26
N VAL A 257 -1.68 -11.46 19.48
CA VAL A 257 -1.49 -10.00 19.64
C VAL A 257 -1.60 -9.37 18.27
N VAL A 258 -2.54 -8.45 18.11
CA VAL A 258 -2.71 -7.63 16.90
C VAL A 258 -2.72 -6.17 17.33
N THR A 259 -1.77 -5.39 16.83
CA THR A 259 -1.60 -3.99 17.22
C THR A 259 -1.04 -3.17 16.07
N VAL A 260 -1.39 -1.89 16.00
CA VAL A 260 -0.74 -0.90 15.12
C VAL A 260 0.23 -0.07 15.95
N CYS A 261 1.39 0.22 15.40
CA CYS A 261 2.36 1.13 15.98
C CYS A 261 2.52 2.34 15.07
N GLU A 262 2.16 3.51 15.57
CA GLU A 262 2.26 4.79 14.84
C GLU A 262 3.48 5.56 15.32
N ARG A 263 4.50 5.64 14.50
CA ARG A 263 5.73 6.34 14.85
C ARG A 263 6.39 6.96 13.60
N ASN A 264 6.90 8.19 13.73
CA ASN A 264 7.58 8.92 12.66
C ASN A 264 6.74 9.05 11.37
N GLY A 265 5.41 9.10 11.50
CA GLY A 265 4.47 9.19 10.39
C GLY A 265 4.20 7.87 9.67
N ALA A 266 4.71 6.74 10.16
CA ALA A 266 4.44 5.41 9.64
C ALA A 266 3.56 4.61 10.59
N SER A 267 2.62 3.85 10.04
CA SER A 267 1.72 2.94 10.76
C SER A 267 2.07 1.50 10.40
N ASN A 268 2.66 0.79 11.36
CA ASN A 268 3.07 -0.59 11.17
C ASN A 268 2.13 -1.53 11.94
N LEU A 269 1.47 -2.44 11.22
CA LEU A 269 0.62 -3.48 11.79
C LEU A 269 1.46 -4.70 12.14
N CYS A 270 1.40 -5.11 13.42
CA CYS A 270 2.05 -6.31 13.92
C CYS A 270 0.99 -7.34 14.32
N ILE A 271 1.08 -8.52 13.75
CA ILE A 271 0.23 -9.68 14.02
C ILE A 271 1.11 -10.81 14.53
N ILE A 272 0.79 -11.33 15.71
CA ILE A 272 1.41 -12.52 16.29
C ILE A 272 0.32 -13.50 16.64
N LEU A 273 0.44 -14.74 16.19
CA LEU A 273 -0.45 -15.85 16.50
C LEU A 273 0.36 -17.05 16.97
N ARG A 274 -0.30 -17.95 17.70
CA ARG A 274 0.33 -19.14 18.29
C ARG A 274 1.53 -18.79 19.20
N GLY A 275 1.41 -17.69 19.94
CA GLY A 275 2.39 -17.39 20.99
C GLY A 275 2.28 -18.42 22.11
N LEU A 276 3.43 -18.89 22.62
CA LEU A 276 3.46 -19.83 23.75
C LEU A 276 2.83 -19.19 24.99
N ASP A 277 2.13 -20.00 25.77
CA ASP A 277 1.76 -19.67 27.16
C ASP A 277 2.94 -19.92 28.07
N VAL A 278 3.03 -19.16 29.15
CA VAL A 278 4.14 -19.20 30.10
C VAL A 278 3.63 -19.24 31.52
N ALA A 279 4.48 -19.68 32.43
CA ALA A 279 4.16 -19.71 33.84
C ALA A 279 3.80 -18.31 34.39
N SER A 280 2.96 -18.27 35.41
CA SER A 280 2.57 -17.02 36.07
C SER A 280 3.80 -16.25 36.56
N GLY A 281 3.90 -14.99 36.15
CA GLY A 281 5.02 -14.11 36.49
C GLY A 281 6.12 -14.05 35.43
N GLU A 282 6.09 -14.89 34.40
CA GLU A 282 6.98 -14.80 33.24
C GLU A 282 6.44 -13.83 32.19
N LEU A 283 7.34 -13.34 31.33
CA LEU A 283 6.97 -12.44 30.23
C LEU A 283 6.32 -13.24 29.10
N ILE A 284 5.13 -12.83 28.69
CA ILE A 284 4.39 -13.43 27.56
C ILE A 284 5.15 -13.16 26.24
N PRO A 285 5.65 -14.23 25.56
CA PRO A 285 6.51 -14.09 24.40
C PRO A 285 5.89 -13.28 23.25
N ALA A 286 4.57 -13.39 23.05
CA ALA A 286 3.86 -12.67 22.00
C ALA A 286 4.01 -11.13 22.13
N TYR A 287 3.88 -10.58 23.33
CA TYR A 287 4.08 -9.14 23.56
C TYR A 287 5.55 -8.72 23.44
N VAL A 288 6.46 -9.55 23.97
CA VAL A 288 7.91 -9.30 23.86
C VAL A 288 8.33 -9.26 22.40
N GLN A 289 7.87 -10.23 21.60
CA GLN A 289 8.20 -10.31 20.20
C GLN A 289 7.59 -9.15 19.40
N ALA A 290 6.34 -8.77 19.68
CA ALA A 290 5.71 -7.60 19.06
C ALA A 290 6.56 -6.33 19.28
N ASN A 291 6.99 -6.06 20.53
CA ASN A 291 7.82 -4.91 20.84
C ASN A 291 9.19 -4.94 20.17
N ARG A 292 9.82 -6.12 20.09
CA ARG A 292 11.11 -6.28 19.41
C ARG A 292 11.00 -5.97 17.91
N LEU A 293 10.00 -6.53 17.24
CA LEU A 293 9.74 -6.34 15.83
C LEU A 293 9.37 -4.89 15.48
N LEU A 294 8.47 -4.29 16.26
CA LEU A 294 8.08 -2.88 16.07
C LEU A 294 9.26 -1.93 16.31
N SER A 295 10.09 -2.20 17.34
CA SER A 295 11.30 -1.42 17.61
C SER A 295 12.33 -1.58 16.49
N TRP A 296 12.50 -2.80 15.98
CA TRP A 296 13.38 -3.08 14.85
C TRP A 296 12.92 -2.36 13.59
N ALA A 297 11.63 -2.44 13.22
CA ALA A 297 11.08 -1.75 12.07
C ALA A 297 11.31 -0.23 12.16
N ASN A 298 11.06 0.37 13.33
CA ASN A 298 11.26 1.80 13.56
C ASN A 298 12.74 2.27 13.46
N ARG A 299 13.71 1.37 13.62
CA ARG A 299 15.13 1.68 13.43
C ARG A 299 15.60 1.47 12.00
N ASN A 300 15.05 0.46 11.33
CA ASN A 300 15.56 -0.01 10.04
C ASN A 300 14.73 0.47 8.83
N TYR A 301 13.57 1.06 9.06
CA TYR A 301 12.71 1.58 7.99
C TYR A 301 12.37 3.05 8.23
N GLY A 302 12.17 3.78 7.14
CA GLY A 302 11.80 5.19 7.17
C GLY A 302 11.29 5.68 5.83
N TYR A 303 10.70 6.88 5.81
CA TYR A 303 10.31 7.51 4.56
C TYR A 303 11.53 8.01 3.80
N ARG A 304 11.65 7.61 2.54
CA ARG A 304 12.69 8.05 1.62
C ARG A 304 12.06 8.68 0.39
N THR A 305 12.59 9.81 -0.05
CA THR A 305 12.22 10.38 -1.35
C THR A 305 12.84 9.49 -2.42
N VAL A 306 11.96 8.85 -3.21
CA VAL A 306 12.33 7.91 -4.27
C VAL A 306 12.32 8.61 -5.63
N LEU A 307 11.40 9.55 -5.81
CA LEU A 307 11.31 10.41 -6.98
C LEU A 307 11.14 11.86 -6.51
N SER A 308 11.83 12.77 -7.17
CA SER A 308 11.69 14.21 -6.93
C SER A 308 10.80 14.85 -8.00
N ALA A 309 9.97 15.80 -7.58
CA ALA A 309 9.15 16.56 -8.52
C ALA A 309 10.02 17.24 -9.58
N GLY A 310 9.65 17.10 -10.85
CA GLY A 310 10.38 17.70 -11.99
C GLY A 310 11.64 16.95 -12.41
N GLU A 311 12.01 15.86 -11.79
CA GLU A 311 13.11 15.00 -12.22
C GLU A 311 12.75 14.25 -13.51
N THR A 312 13.58 14.36 -14.56
CA THR A 312 13.31 13.70 -15.83
C THR A 312 13.48 12.18 -15.69
N LEU A 313 12.39 11.44 -15.81
CA LEU A 313 12.41 9.98 -15.79
C LEU A 313 12.63 9.39 -17.18
N ASP A 314 12.03 9.99 -18.21
CA ASP A 314 12.19 9.58 -19.60
C ASP A 314 11.90 10.75 -20.55
N THR A 315 12.38 10.63 -21.80
CA THR A 315 12.12 11.59 -22.87
C THR A 315 11.36 10.91 -23.99
N LEU A 316 10.05 11.13 -24.05
CA LEU A 316 9.14 10.45 -24.96
C LEU A 316 8.82 11.29 -26.21
N ARG A 317 8.49 10.62 -27.31
CA ARG A 317 8.03 11.30 -28.54
C ARG A 317 6.60 11.79 -28.39
N VAL A 318 6.37 13.05 -28.79
CA VAL A 318 5.03 13.64 -28.89
C VAL A 318 4.57 13.61 -30.36
N GLY A 319 3.49 12.91 -30.60
CA GLY A 319 2.83 12.85 -31.91
C GLY A 319 2.13 14.16 -32.27
N MET A 320 1.88 14.36 -33.56
CA MET A 320 1.17 15.53 -34.13
C MET A 320 1.84 16.88 -33.86
N THR A 321 3.15 16.89 -33.57
CA THR A 321 3.97 18.12 -33.39
C THR A 321 4.80 18.42 -34.62
N GLY A 322 5.48 19.59 -34.66
CA GLY A 322 6.50 19.92 -35.67
C GLY A 322 7.80 19.14 -35.45
N ILE A 323 8.61 19.01 -36.51
CA ILE A 323 9.85 18.21 -36.48
C ILE A 323 10.87 18.76 -35.47
N SER A 324 10.86 20.06 -35.20
CA SER A 324 11.83 20.73 -34.33
C SER A 324 11.56 20.54 -32.82
N LYS A 325 10.35 20.17 -32.43
CA LYS A 325 9.95 19.98 -31.03
C LYS A 325 9.03 18.75 -30.96
N SER A 326 9.62 17.57 -30.93
CA SER A 326 8.89 16.30 -31.01
C SER A 326 9.18 15.35 -29.85
N LYS A 327 9.85 15.83 -28.82
CA LYS A 327 10.17 15.06 -27.62
C LYS A 327 9.77 15.86 -26.39
N ALA A 328 9.13 15.22 -25.42
CA ALA A 328 8.77 15.75 -24.11
C ALA A 328 9.51 15.01 -23.01
N ASP A 329 10.05 15.75 -22.06
CA ASP A 329 10.53 15.18 -20.82
C ASP A 329 9.33 14.90 -19.92
N VAL A 330 9.23 13.65 -19.46
CA VAL A 330 8.19 13.18 -18.57
C VAL A 330 8.76 13.14 -17.16
N VAL A 331 8.09 13.85 -16.27
CA VAL A 331 8.55 14.09 -14.90
C VAL A 331 7.46 13.77 -13.89
N PRO A 332 7.78 13.36 -12.65
CA PRO A 332 6.81 13.30 -11.56
C PRO A 332 6.29 14.70 -11.26
N SER A 333 4.99 14.84 -11.01
CA SER A 333 4.37 16.14 -10.64
C SER A 333 4.63 16.52 -9.18
N GLU A 334 4.99 15.55 -8.34
CA GLU A 334 5.22 15.71 -6.91
C GLU A 334 6.32 14.76 -6.40
N ASP A 335 6.90 15.07 -5.24
CA ASP A 335 7.84 14.17 -4.58
C ASP A 335 7.14 12.87 -4.15
N LEU A 336 7.69 11.73 -4.54
CA LEU A 336 7.22 10.44 -4.07
C LEU A 336 8.08 9.97 -2.90
N LYS A 337 7.50 9.96 -1.70
CA LYS A 337 8.12 9.43 -0.49
C LYS A 337 7.51 8.08 -0.16
N ILE A 338 8.36 7.08 -0.01
CA ILE A 338 7.95 5.69 0.26
C ILE A 338 8.64 5.21 1.54
N TYR A 339 7.90 4.47 2.37
CA TYR A 339 8.44 3.82 3.56
C TYR A 339 9.21 2.57 3.13
N LEU A 340 10.54 2.59 3.30
CA LEU A 340 11.48 1.59 2.79
C LEU A 340 12.62 1.37 3.80
N PRO A 341 13.43 0.30 3.66
CA PRO A 341 14.66 0.15 4.43
C PRO A 341 15.56 1.39 4.32
N THR A 342 16.13 1.81 5.45
CA THR A 342 16.95 3.02 5.51
C THR A 342 18.28 2.87 4.75
N ASP A 343 18.78 1.66 4.61
CA ASP A 343 20.01 1.29 3.91
C ASP A 343 19.79 0.83 2.46
N LEU A 344 18.54 0.87 1.95
CA LEU A 344 18.20 0.43 0.60
C LEU A 344 18.97 1.22 -0.46
N ASP A 345 19.58 0.53 -1.41
CA ASP A 345 20.03 1.13 -2.67
C ASP A 345 18.81 1.40 -3.58
N VAL A 346 18.36 2.66 -3.57
CA VAL A 346 17.16 3.09 -4.30
C VAL A 346 17.33 2.88 -5.82
N GLU A 347 18.53 3.12 -6.36
CA GLU A 347 18.77 3.03 -7.81
C GLU A 347 18.84 1.57 -8.30
N GLY A 348 19.35 0.66 -7.46
CA GLY A 348 19.60 -0.73 -7.85
C GLY A 348 18.46 -1.72 -7.54
N GLN A 349 17.58 -1.38 -6.58
CA GLN A 349 16.61 -2.36 -6.04
C GLN A 349 15.14 -1.99 -6.30
N LEU A 350 14.86 -0.78 -6.77
CA LEU A 350 13.51 -0.37 -7.15
C LEU A 350 13.30 -0.51 -8.65
N VAL A 351 12.11 -0.95 -9.02
CA VAL A 351 11.66 -1.04 -10.41
C VAL A 351 10.64 0.06 -10.66
N TYR A 352 10.91 0.86 -11.70
CA TYR A 352 10.05 1.96 -12.13
C TYR A 352 9.33 1.56 -13.41
N ASP A 353 8.01 1.60 -13.39
CA ASP A 353 7.17 1.30 -14.56
C ASP A 353 6.32 2.53 -14.89
N LEU A 354 6.52 3.08 -16.10
CA LEU A 354 5.83 4.27 -16.59
C LEU A 354 4.63 3.82 -17.44
N VAL A 355 3.44 4.11 -16.97
CA VAL A 355 2.18 3.82 -17.67
C VAL A 355 1.57 5.13 -18.14
N LEU A 356 1.49 5.31 -19.46
CA LEU A 356 0.84 6.47 -20.08
C LEU A 356 -0.67 6.24 -20.18
N ASP A 357 -1.45 7.31 -20.06
CA ASP A 357 -2.92 7.26 -20.12
C ASP A 357 -3.42 6.91 -21.55
N ASP A 358 -2.66 7.30 -22.59
CA ASP A 358 -2.91 6.99 -23.99
C ASP A 358 -1.78 6.12 -24.58
N GLU A 359 -1.99 5.57 -25.80
CA GLU A 359 -0.98 4.78 -26.55
C GLU A 359 0.30 5.57 -26.88
N GLY A 360 0.43 6.83 -26.39
CA GLY A 360 1.57 7.72 -26.54
C GLY A 360 1.18 9.18 -26.42
N LEU A 361 2.17 10.04 -26.21
CA LEU A 361 1.95 11.47 -26.07
C LEU A 361 1.52 12.07 -27.41
N THR A 362 0.44 12.83 -27.44
CA THR A 362 -0.10 13.49 -28.64
C THR A 362 -0.44 14.96 -28.37
N ALA A 363 0.07 15.87 -29.21
CA ALA A 363 -0.26 17.29 -29.10
C ALA A 363 -1.76 17.57 -29.45
N PRO A 364 -2.39 18.59 -28.80
CA PRO A 364 -1.78 19.61 -27.95
C PRO A 364 -1.55 19.11 -26.55
N LEU A 365 -0.44 19.51 -25.93
CA LEU A 365 -0.13 19.30 -24.51
C LEU A 365 0.35 20.63 -23.93
N THR A 366 -0.02 20.88 -22.69
CA THR A 366 0.43 22.06 -21.93
C THR A 366 1.35 21.61 -20.79
N ALA A 367 2.34 22.41 -20.47
CA ALA A 367 3.20 22.14 -19.31
C ALA A 367 2.36 21.91 -18.05
N GLY A 368 2.61 20.78 -17.35
CA GLY A 368 1.82 20.35 -16.20
C GLY A 368 0.63 19.44 -16.51
N ASP A 369 0.31 19.19 -17.79
CA ASP A 369 -0.72 18.21 -18.14
C ASP A 369 -0.32 16.82 -17.64
N ASN A 370 -1.25 16.12 -16.97
CA ASN A 370 -1.07 14.74 -16.57
C ASN A 370 -1.09 13.85 -17.83
N VAL A 371 -0.08 12.99 -17.96
CA VAL A 371 0.10 12.13 -19.12
C VAL A 371 0.21 10.65 -18.76
N GLY A 372 0.13 10.33 -17.47
CA GLY A 372 0.21 8.97 -16.98
C GLY A 372 0.62 8.86 -15.52
N THR A 373 1.10 7.69 -15.16
CA THR A 373 1.50 7.38 -13.79
C THR A 373 2.79 6.57 -13.78
N VAL A 374 3.75 6.91 -12.92
CA VAL A 374 4.88 6.03 -12.60
C VAL A 374 4.50 5.15 -11.43
N THR A 375 4.72 3.86 -11.57
CA THR A 375 4.55 2.87 -10.50
C THR A 375 5.92 2.42 -10.02
N VAL A 376 6.15 2.45 -8.70
CA VAL A 376 7.39 1.99 -8.08
C VAL A 376 7.13 0.67 -7.38
N SER A 377 7.94 -0.33 -7.71
CA SER A 377 7.86 -1.67 -7.12
C SER A 377 9.16 -2.04 -6.41
N TYR A 378 9.01 -2.75 -5.28
CA TYR A 378 10.10 -3.31 -4.48
C TYR A 378 9.80 -4.79 -4.22
N HIS A 379 10.74 -5.68 -4.54
CA HIS A 379 10.55 -7.16 -4.45
C HIS A 379 9.25 -7.65 -5.12
N GLY A 380 8.87 -7.04 -6.25
CA GLY A 380 7.65 -7.41 -6.99
C GLY A 380 6.33 -6.86 -6.44
N SER A 381 6.36 -6.16 -5.30
CA SER A 381 5.20 -5.49 -4.72
C SER A 381 5.20 -4.00 -5.07
N ILE A 382 4.04 -3.45 -5.44
CA ILE A 382 3.88 -2.02 -5.68
C ILE A 382 3.94 -1.30 -4.33
N VAL A 383 4.91 -0.41 -4.17
CA VAL A 383 5.14 0.34 -2.93
C VAL A 383 4.80 1.83 -3.04
N GLY A 384 4.62 2.34 -4.27
CA GLY A 384 4.21 3.73 -4.49
C GLY A 384 3.80 4.01 -5.92
N LYS A 385 3.11 5.15 -6.11
CA LYS A 385 2.71 5.69 -7.42
C LYS A 385 2.77 7.21 -7.38
N ALA A 386 3.17 7.82 -8.50
CA ALA A 386 3.10 9.26 -8.68
C ALA A 386 2.56 9.62 -10.07
N PRO A 387 1.79 10.70 -10.22
CA PRO A 387 1.35 11.17 -11.53
C PRO A 387 2.52 11.74 -12.32
N LEU A 388 2.48 11.54 -13.64
CA LEU A 388 3.48 11.99 -14.60
C LEU A 388 2.96 13.20 -15.36
N THR A 389 3.80 14.22 -15.53
CA THR A 389 3.48 15.44 -16.28
C THR A 389 4.55 15.74 -17.33
N VAL A 390 4.20 16.59 -18.29
CA VAL A 390 5.17 17.15 -19.23
C VAL A 390 5.64 18.52 -18.77
N THR A 391 6.91 18.85 -19.07
CA THR A 391 7.54 20.10 -18.62
C THR A 391 7.30 21.29 -19.53
N GLU A 392 6.83 21.05 -20.77
CA GLU A 392 6.73 22.06 -21.82
C GLU A 392 5.45 21.96 -22.64
N ASP A 393 5.08 23.07 -23.28
CA ASP A 393 3.94 23.13 -24.21
C ASP A 393 4.27 22.54 -25.57
N PHE A 394 3.36 21.70 -26.08
CA PHE A 394 3.42 21.13 -27.42
C PHE A 394 2.19 21.51 -28.22
N LYS A 395 2.37 22.36 -29.22
CA LYS A 395 1.29 22.78 -30.12
C LYS A 395 1.08 21.80 -31.24
N ARG A 396 -0.17 21.56 -31.59
CA ARG A 396 -0.55 20.67 -32.71
C ARG A 396 -0.12 21.25 -34.01
N ASN A 397 0.57 20.46 -34.85
CA ASN A 397 0.94 20.85 -36.21
C ASN A 397 -0.28 20.76 -37.11
N GLY A 398 -0.70 21.92 -37.70
CA GLY A 398 -1.90 22.01 -38.54
C GLY A 398 -1.84 21.10 -39.79
N PHE A 399 -0.67 20.97 -40.40
CA PHE A 399 -0.50 20.11 -41.58
C PHE A 399 -0.64 18.61 -41.21
N LEU A 400 0.02 18.16 -40.15
CA LEU A 400 -0.08 16.76 -39.67
C LEU A 400 -1.49 16.44 -39.19
N ASN A 401 -2.16 17.41 -38.61
CA ASN A 401 -3.56 17.26 -38.20
C ASN A 401 -4.47 17.08 -39.42
N ALA A 402 -4.31 17.93 -40.46
CA ALA A 402 -5.07 17.81 -41.67
C ALA A 402 -4.81 16.46 -42.40
N LEU A 403 -3.54 16.01 -42.40
CA LEU A 403 -3.15 14.71 -42.97
C LEU A 403 -3.77 13.53 -42.16
N GLY A 404 -3.80 13.63 -40.83
CA GLY A 404 -4.44 12.64 -39.97
C GLY A 404 -5.94 12.55 -40.17
N LEU A 405 -6.62 13.71 -40.26
CA LEU A 405 -8.05 13.78 -40.61
C LEU A 405 -8.32 13.20 -42.02
N PHE A 406 -7.47 13.50 -43.00
CA PHE A 406 -7.58 12.95 -44.33
C PHE A 406 -7.38 11.43 -44.34
N LYS A 407 -6.37 10.92 -43.62
CA LYS A 407 -6.17 9.48 -43.46
C LYS A 407 -7.37 8.82 -42.79
N GLY A 408 -7.90 9.41 -41.68
CA GLY A 408 -9.10 8.93 -40.99
C GLY A 408 -10.33 8.91 -41.92
N TYR A 409 -10.49 9.94 -42.77
CA TYR A 409 -11.54 9.99 -43.80
C TYR A 409 -11.38 8.87 -44.82
N LEU A 410 -10.15 8.64 -45.35
CA LEU A 410 -9.87 7.56 -46.30
C LEU A 410 -10.09 6.16 -45.74
N MET A 411 -9.80 5.96 -44.43
CA MET A 411 -10.00 4.67 -43.75
C MET A 411 -11.41 4.51 -43.18
N GLY A 412 -12.20 5.59 -43.13
CA GLY A 412 -13.57 5.59 -42.57
C GLY A 412 -14.58 4.92 -43.51
N ARG A 413 -15.63 4.32 -42.95
CA ARG A 413 -16.75 3.73 -43.69
C ARG A 413 -17.35 4.69 -44.72
N SER A 414 -17.37 6.00 -44.46
CA SER A 414 -17.90 7.05 -45.31
C SER A 414 -17.14 7.17 -46.63
N PHE A 415 -15.82 6.96 -46.65
CA PHE A 415 -15.01 6.98 -47.85
C PHE A 415 -15.36 5.81 -48.77
N TRP A 416 -15.48 4.63 -48.24
CA TRP A 416 -15.83 3.44 -49.00
C TRP A 416 -17.26 3.48 -49.57
N LEU A 417 -18.18 4.20 -48.91
CA LEU A 417 -19.52 4.48 -49.41
C LEU A 417 -19.52 5.57 -50.50
N ALA A 418 -18.58 6.54 -50.48
CA ALA A 418 -18.48 7.59 -51.47
C ALA A 418 -17.92 7.09 -52.81
N ILE A 419 -17.06 6.07 -52.83
CA ILE A 419 -16.47 5.50 -54.04
C ILE A 419 -17.54 5.00 -55.03
N PRO A 420 -18.51 4.14 -54.63
CA PRO A 420 -19.56 3.70 -55.57
C PRO A 420 -20.46 4.85 -56.01
N ILE A 421 -20.76 5.82 -55.14
CA ILE A 421 -21.56 7.01 -55.51
C ILE A 421 -20.83 7.83 -56.55
N PHE A 422 -19.50 8.07 -56.39
CA PHE A 422 -18.69 8.79 -57.34
C PHE A 422 -18.55 8.02 -58.67
N ALA A 423 -18.40 6.70 -58.61
CA ALA A 423 -18.38 5.85 -59.79
C ALA A 423 -19.70 5.90 -60.58
N ILE A 424 -20.85 5.89 -59.89
CA ILE A 424 -22.17 6.02 -60.48
C ILE A 424 -22.35 7.38 -61.16
N MET A 425 -21.80 8.46 -60.62
CA MET A 425 -21.84 9.79 -61.25
C MET A 425 -20.85 9.95 -62.42
N LEU A 426 -19.66 9.33 -62.28
CA LEU A 426 -18.60 9.45 -63.30
C LEU A 426 -18.88 8.64 -64.55
N LEU A 427 -19.48 7.45 -64.44
CA LEU A 427 -19.79 6.57 -65.54
C LEU A 427 -20.71 7.21 -66.63
N PRO A 428 -21.84 7.89 -66.28
CA PRO A 428 -22.65 8.61 -67.22
C PRO A 428 -21.93 9.78 -67.87
N TYR A 429 -21.08 10.50 -67.11
CA TYR A 429 -20.28 11.61 -67.64
C TYR A 429 -19.23 11.11 -68.62
N LEU A 430 -18.53 10.02 -68.36
CA LEU A 430 -17.58 9.41 -69.30
C LEU A 430 -18.27 8.83 -70.53
N TYR A 431 -19.47 8.25 -70.39
CA TYR A 431 -20.28 7.77 -71.48
C TYR A 431 -20.75 8.92 -72.43
N ALA A 432 -21.21 10.03 -71.85
CA ALA A 432 -21.64 11.22 -72.58
C ALA A 432 -20.49 11.93 -73.28
N THR A 433 -19.29 12.01 -72.73
CA THR A 433 -18.11 12.62 -73.31
C THR A 433 -17.38 11.70 -74.30
N GLY A 434 -17.41 10.36 -74.03
CA GLY A 434 -16.86 9.34 -74.96
C GLY A 434 -17.63 9.20 -76.26
N SER A 435 -18.95 9.37 -76.22
CA SER A 435 -19.85 9.32 -77.39
C SER A 435 -19.69 10.51 -78.30
N SER A 436 -19.10 11.61 -77.89
CA SER A 436 -18.85 12.79 -78.74
C SER A 436 -17.52 12.75 -79.52
N ARG A 437 -16.68 11.74 -79.31
CA ARG A 437 -15.39 11.57 -80.06
C ARG A 437 -15.43 10.65 -81.31
N GLY A 438 -16.59 10.26 -81.72
CA GLY A 438 -16.82 9.34 -82.91
C GLY A 438 -17.03 9.98 -84.22
N ARG A 439 -16.57 11.19 -84.49
CA ARG A 439 -16.62 11.77 -85.87
C ARG A 439 -15.54 12.82 -86.13
N TYR A 440 -14.31 12.41 -86.28
CA TYR A 440 -13.37 13.11 -87.17
C TYR A 440 -12.31 12.11 -87.64
N GLY A 441 -12.36 11.93 -89.00
CA GLY A 441 -11.59 10.93 -89.73
C GLY A 441 -10.08 11.18 -89.79
N LEU A 442 -9.44 10.09 -89.97
CA LEU A 442 -8.03 9.92 -90.27
C LEU A 442 -7.53 10.87 -91.39
N ARG A 443 -6.49 11.61 -91.14
CA ARG A 443 -5.50 11.99 -92.13
C ARG A 443 -4.10 11.69 -91.63
N THR A 444 -3.58 10.62 -92.20
CA THR A 444 -2.18 10.21 -92.14
C THR A 444 -1.28 11.27 -92.74
N VAL A 445 -0.27 11.70 -92.02
CA VAL A 445 0.96 12.26 -92.60
C VAL A 445 2.15 11.55 -92.03
N GLN A 446 2.70 10.65 -92.83
CA GLN A 446 4.05 10.13 -92.66
C GLN A 446 5.05 11.26 -92.80
N ARG A 447 6.00 11.44 -91.93
CA ARG A 447 7.32 11.95 -92.27
C ARG A 447 8.41 11.31 -91.37
N ARG A 448 9.33 10.77 -92.17
CA ARG A 448 10.51 10.00 -91.87
C ARG A 448 11.59 10.80 -91.09
N LYS A 449 12.28 10.08 -90.22
CA LYS A 449 13.73 10.01 -89.95
C LYS A 449 14.56 11.30 -89.81
N ARG A 450 15.27 11.43 -88.71
CA ARG A 450 16.75 11.26 -88.75
C ARG A 450 17.30 11.16 -87.29
N ILE A 451 18.14 10.13 -87.15
CA ILE A 451 19.04 9.85 -86.02
C ILE A 451 20.20 10.85 -86.12
N ARG A 452 20.64 11.35 -84.90
CA ARG A 452 22.08 11.66 -84.68
C ARG A 452 22.44 11.46 -83.19
N TYR A 453 23.34 10.51 -83.04
CA TYR A 453 24.20 10.34 -81.84
C TYR A 453 25.21 11.48 -81.78
N ILE A 454 25.52 12.03 -80.63
CA ILE A 454 26.84 12.52 -80.28
C ILE A 454 27.06 12.20 -78.80
N LYS A 455 28.11 11.41 -78.56
CA LYS A 455 28.81 11.19 -77.31
C LYS A 455 29.67 12.41 -76.99
N ARG A 456 29.88 12.75 -75.68
CA ARG A 456 31.16 12.92 -74.99
C ARG A 456 30.98 13.68 -73.70
N HIS A 457 31.42 13.02 -72.63
CA HIS A 457 32.54 13.34 -71.74
C HIS A 457 32.56 14.75 -71.12
N PHE A 458 32.34 14.85 -69.91
CA PHE A 458 33.32 14.81 -68.75
C PHE A 458 32.55 14.56 -67.48
#